data_44c3d33d4e17a5866181a207c386d292
#
_entry.id   44c3d33d4e17a5866181a207c386d292
#
_cell.length_a   1.000
_cell.length_b   1.000
_cell.length_c   1.000
_cell.angle_alpha   90.00
_cell.angle_beta   90.00
_cell.angle_gamma   90.00
#
_symmetry.space_group_name_H-M   'P 1'
#
loop_
_entity.id
_entity.type
_entity.pdbx_description
1 polymer ?
#
loop_
_entity_poly.entity_id
_entity_poly.type
_entity_poly.pdbx_seq_one_letter_code
_entity_poly.pdbx_strand_id
1 'polypeptide(L)'
;TVEYVDKQYKLLGSSVPLSFMLASRNTRRFPLLWFDEEKGENRALRYARNQKSPFEDEQDGNAILEPIIFDDGFLTVPKTNQVLQKFLEIHPSNGVKYATIDKAKEAKEIVEDLNVEVDALIAARELSIEQIEAVTRVAFGTDPSNITSAELRRDILLFAKQEPHAFLAVVGDASLQIDSKVQSFFDKSVLTFRNN
;
A
#
# COMPACT_ATOMS: atom_id res chain seq x y z
N THR A 1 6.66 21.72 -17.57
CA THR A 1 6.43 22.78 -16.54
C THR A 1 6.14 22.05 -15.24
N VAL A 2 6.98 22.27 -14.21
CA VAL A 2 6.71 21.71 -12.87
C VAL A 2 5.54 22.52 -12.30
N GLU A 3 4.42 21.84 -12.06
CA GLU A 3 3.26 22.45 -11.43
C GLU A 3 3.44 22.43 -9.90
N TYR A 4 3.51 23.60 -9.30
CA TYR A 4 3.58 23.73 -7.85
C TYR A 4 2.19 23.65 -7.24
N VAL A 5 1.99 22.68 -6.34
CA VAL A 5 0.70 22.45 -5.66
C VAL A 5 0.85 22.55 -4.15
N ASP A 6 -0.24 22.80 -3.46
CA ASP A 6 -0.30 22.68 -2.01
C ASP A 6 -0.11 21.23 -1.63
N LYS A 7 0.77 20.95 -0.65
CA LYS A 7 1.03 19.60 -0.15
C LYS A 7 0.47 19.44 1.25
N GLN A 8 -0.08 18.29 1.51
CA GLN A 8 -0.58 17.89 2.82
C GLN A 8 0.19 16.69 3.32
N TYR A 9 0.52 16.69 4.60
CA TYR A 9 1.28 15.65 5.27
C TYR A 9 0.48 15.13 6.45
N LYS A 10 0.61 13.84 6.75
CA LYS A 10 -0.01 13.18 7.90
C LYS A 10 1.03 12.50 8.78
N LEU A 11 0.83 12.53 10.09
CA LEU A 11 1.59 11.70 11.02
C LEU A 11 1.24 10.23 10.85
N LEU A 12 2.24 9.37 10.96
CA LEU A 12 2.12 7.93 10.91
C LEU A 12 2.02 7.35 12.33
N GLY A 13 1.25 6.29 12.48
CA GLY A 13 1.10 5.57 13.74
C GLY A 13 -0.35 5.40 14.15
N SER A 14 -0.58 4.51 15.12
CA SER A 14 -1.92 4.19 15.66
C SER A 14 -2.42 5.20 16.70
N SER A 15 -1.52 5.99 17.29
CA SER A 15 -1.85 7.04 18.26
C SER A 15 -1.13 8.33 17.85
N VAL A 16 -1.91 9.30 17.39
CA VAL A 16 -1.41 10.58 16.89
C VAL A 16 -1.67 11.66 17.95
N PRO A 17 -0.63 12.41 18.38
CA PRO A 17 -0.83 13.51 19.32
C PRO A 17 -1.58 14.67 18.66
N LEU A 18 -2.33 15.43 19.47
CA LEU A 18 -3.03 16.64 19.00
C LEU A 18 -2.07 17.69 18.43
N SER A 19 -0.88 17.79 18.97
CA SER A 19 0.15 18.69 18.47
C SER A 19 1.50 17.98 18.49
N PHE A 20 2.21 18.03 17.38
CA PHE A 20 3.53 17.45 17.21
C PHE A 20 4.47 18.45 16.54
N MET A 21 5.60 18.75 17.20
CA MET A 21 6.63 19.62 16.63
C MET A 21 7.72 18.77 15.99
N LEU A 22 7.93 18.97 14.70
CA LEU A 22 9.01 18.31 13.96
C LEU A 22 10.33 19.06 14.18
N ALA A 23 11.44 18.34 14.31
CA ALA A 23 12.77 18.94 14.35
C ALA A 23 13.04 19.77 13.10
N SER A 24 13.31 21.05 13.25
CA SER A 24 13.45 22.03 12.15
C SER A 24 14.90 22.44 11.87
N ARG A 25 15.86 21.99 12.70
CA ARG A 25 17.29 22.31 12.54
C ARG A 25 18.18 21.22 13.12
N ASN A 26 19.38 21.15 12.57
CA ASN A 26 20.44 20.33 13.15
C ASN A 26 20.92 20.92 14.46
N THR A 27 21.02 20.10 15.52
CA THR A 27 21.57 20.47 16.79
C THR A 27 22.46 19.36 17.31
N ARG A 28 23.38 19.70 18.24
CA ARG A 28 24.28 18.71 18.87
C ARG A 28 23.51 17.58 19.57
N ARG A 29 22.34 17.89 20.13
CA ARG A 29 21.50 16.96 20.86
C ARG A 29 20.60 16.15 19.93
N PHE A 30 20.16 16.75 18.83
CA PHE A 30 19.27 16.15 17.83
C PHE A 30 19.86 16.38 16.44
N PRO A 31 20.69 15.46 15.96
CA PRO A 31 21.26 15.56 14.63
C PRO A 31 20.16 15.55 13.56
N LEU A 32 20.18 16.53 12.68
CA LEU A 32 19.31 16.62 11.53
C LEU A 32 20.17 16.76 10.28
N LEU A 33 20.54 15.61 9.71
CA LEU A 33 21.47 15.49 8.60
C LEU A 33 20.81 14.76 7.43
N TRP A 34 21.19 15.16 6.24
CA TRP A 34 20.84 14.48 5.00
C TRP A 34 22.15 14.12 4.27
N PHE A 35 22.25 12.88 3.81
CA PHE A 35 23.43 12.43 3.08
C PHE A 35 23.34 12.86 1.62
N ASP A 36 24.28 13.69 1.19
CA ASP A 36 24.40 14.14 -0.19
C ASP A 36 25.26 13.13 -0.97
N GLU A 37 24.62 12.31 -1.80
CA GLU A 37 25.31 11.28 -2.59
C GLU A 37 26.29 11.88 -3.60
N GLU A 38 26.00 13.07 -4.15
CA GLU A 38 26.85 13.71 -5.14
C GLU A 38 28.13 14.24 -4.50
N LYS A 39 28.03 14.74 -3.27
CA LYS A 39 29.17 15.26 -2.51
C LYS A 39 29.83 14.23 -1.61
N GLY A 40 29.15 13.12 -1.33
CA GLY A 40 29.63 12.07 -0.42
C GLY A 40 29.69 12.49 1.03
N GLU A 41 28.92 13.48 1.46
CA GLU A 41 28.96 14.04 2.82
C GLU A 41 27.57 14.25 3.41
N ASN A 42 27.52 14.32 4.75
CA ASN A 42 26.31 14.68 5.48
C ASN A 42 26.16 16.21 5.52
N ARG A 43 25.00 16.69 5.10
CA ARG A 43 24.65 18.11 5.13
C ARG A 43 23.65 18.40 6.23
N ALA A 44 23.85 19.48 6.96
CA ALA A 44 22.93 19.92 8.02
C ALA A 44 21.68 20.56 7.41
N LEU A 45 20.51 20.10 7.87
CA LEU A 45 19.21 20.65 7.48
C LEU A 45 18.77 21.73 8.47
N ARG A 46 18.16 22.80 7.95
CA ARG A 46 17.53 23.86 8.73
C ARG A 46 16.38 24.49 7.96
N TYR A 47 15.21 24.50 8.55
CA TYR A 47 14.08 25.23 7.99
C TYR A 47 14.08 26.68 8.46
N ALA A 48 14.09 27.60 7.52
CA ALA A 48 13.90 29.02 7.74
C ALA A 48 12.93 29.58 6.69
N ARG A 49 11.89 30.26 7.11
CA ARG A 49 10.79 30.72 6.24
C ARG A 49 11.22 31.72 5.16
N ASN A 50 12.30 32.44 5.39
CA ASN A 50 12.83 33.47 4.50
C ASN A 50 14.01 33.00 3.64
N GLN A 51 14.34 31.71 3.67
CA GLN A 51 15.42 31.10 2.88
C GLN A 51 14.86 30.27 1.74
N LYS A 52 15.65 30.08 0.69
CA LYS A 52 15.28 29.28 -0.47
C LYS A 52 15.75 27.84 -0.40
N SER A 53 16.81 27.59 0.37
CA SER A 53 17.41 26.27 0.54
C SER A 53 17.11 25.70 1.93
N PRO A 54 16.88 24.38 2.07
CA PRO A 54 16.74 23.70 3.34
C PRO A 54 18.10 23.31 3.98
N PHE A 55 19.21 23.59 3.31
CA PHE A 55 20.56 23.32 3.80
C PHE A 55 21.13 24.52 4.53
N GLU A 56 21.67 24.28 5.72
CA GLU A 56 22.20 25.34 6.58
C GLU A 56 23.37 26.10 5.94
N ASP A 57 24.25 25.40 5.24
CA ASP A 57 25.43 25.96 4.56
C ASP A 57 25.11 26.86 3.36
N GLU A 58 23.89 26.77 2.83
CA GLU A 58 23.39 27.60 1.73
C GLU A 58 22.55 28.79 2.19
N GLN A 59 22.36 28.95 3.50
CA GLN A 59 21.49 29.99 4.06
C GLN A 59 22.31 31.22 4.53
N ASP A 60 21.64 32.38 4.46
CA ASP A 60 22.21 33.65 4.93
C ASP A 60 22.15 33.75 6.45
N GLY A 61 22.98 34.66 7.03
CA GLY A 61 22.99 34.93 8.48
C GLY A 61 21.68 35.49 9.07
N ASN A 62 20.73 35.90 8.18
CA ASN A 62 19.42 36.44 8.56
C ASN A 62 18.30 35.39 8.50
N ALA A 63 18.60 34.10 8.62
CA ALA A 63 17.61 33.05 8.61
C ALA A 63 16.59 33.20 9.76
N ILE A 64 15.30 33.26 9.41
CA ILE A 64 14.19 33.32 10.36
C ILE A 64 13.65 31.92 10.57
N LEU A 65 13.95 31.35 11.71
CA LEU A 65 13.48 30.01 12.09
C LEU A 65 12.01 30.07 12.46
N GLU A 66 11.27 29.06 12.01
CA GLU A 66 9.85 28.88 12.28
C GLU A 66 9.59 27.43 12.71
N PRO A 67 8.77 27.20 13.75
CA PRO A 67 8.44 25.84 14.16
C PRO A 67 7.58 25.15 13.08
N ILE A 68 7.80 23.84 12.92
CA ILE A 68 6.98 22.98 12.06
C ILE A 68 6.07 22.18 12.96
N ILE A 69 4.77 22.49 12.95
CA ILE A 69 3.80 21.90 13.87
C ILE A 69 2.72 21.17 13.06
N PHE A 70 2.58 19.87 13.34
CA PHE A 70 1.42 19.08 12.91
C PHE A 70 0.31 19.30 13.92
N ASP A 71 -0.86 19.70 13.43
CA ASP A 71 -2.05 19.94 14.22
C ASP A 71 -3.06 18.82 13.93
N ASP A 72 -3.53 18.16 14.99
CA ASP A 72 -4.41 16.99 14.89
C ASP A 72 -3.92 15.92 13.88
N GLY A 73 -2.61 15.74 13.83
CA GLY A 73 -1.96 14.78 12.95
C GLY A 73 -1.69 15.23 11.51
N PHE A 74 -2.01 16.47 11.16
CA PHE A 74 -1.88 16.99 9.79
C PHE A 74 -1.06 18.28 9.72
N LEU A 75 -0.42 18.47 8.57
CA LEU A 75 0.27 19.71 8.21
C LEU A 75 -0.02 20.01 6.74
N THR A 76 -0.52 21.22 6.48
CA THR A 76 -0.71 21.72 5.11
C THR A 76 0.35 22.77 4.80
N VAL A 77 1.07 22.57 3.71
CA VAL A 77 2.11 23.49 3.23
C VAL A 77 1.68 24.05 1.88
N PRO A 78 1.46 25.36 1.78
CA PRO A 78 1.03 25.99 0.54
C PRO A 78 2.13 25.90 -0.53
N LYS A 79 1.72 25.91 -1.80
CA LYS A 79 2.62 25.90 -2.96
C LYS A 79 3.62 27.06 -2.98
N THR A 80 3.34 28.14 -2.28
CA THR A 80 4.22 29.30 -2.15
C THR A 80 5.42 29.04 -1.22
N ASN A 81 5.29 28.07 -0.31
CA ASN A 81 6.37 27.71 0.63
C ASN A 81 7.15 26.50 0.13
N GLN A 82 7.88 26.68 -0.97
CA GLN A 82 8.67 25.61 -1.60
C GLN A 82 9.82 25.12 -0.73
N VAL A 83 10.41 26.00 0.08
CA VAL A 83 11.51 25.59 0.97
C VAL A 83 11.04 24.60 2.04
N LEU A 84 9.84 24.78 2.60
CA LEU A 84 9.29 23.84 3.57
C LEU A 84 8.90 22.52 2.89
N GLN A 85 8.31 22.56 1.70
CA GLN A 85 8.00 21.35 0.95
C GLN A 85 9.27 20.53 0.66
N LYS A 86 10.34 21.17 0.22
CA LYS A 86 11.63 20.52 -0.03
C LYS A 86 12.28 20.00 1.27
N PHE A 87 12.22 20.79 2.34
CA PHE A 87 12.72 20.37 3.64
C PHE A 87 12.02 19.10 4.15
N LEU A 88 10.69 19.05 4.05
CA LEU A 88 9.90 17.88 4.46
C LEU A 88 10.15 16.66 3.58
N GLU A 89 10.46 16.85 2.31
CA GLU A 89 10.78 15.76 1.37
C GLU A 89 12.08 15.03 1.75
N ILE A 90 13.11 15.77 2.11
CA ILE A 90 14.45 15.24 2.45
C ILE A 90 14.67 14.99 3.94
N HIS A 91 13.74 15.36 4.79
CA HIS A 91 13.84 15.17 6.23
C HIS A 91 13.92 13.68 6.59
N PRO A 92 14.83 13.26 7.51
CA PRO A 92 15.00 11.85 7.89
C PRO A 92 13.74 11.18 8.45
N SER A 93 12.81 11.96 9.00
CA SER A 93 11.53 11.45 9.52
C SER A 93 10.45 11.23 8.43
N ASN A 94 10.70 11.62 7.19
CA ASN A 94 9.79 11.36 6.08
C ASN A 94 9.71 9.84 5.81
N GLY A 95 8.50 9.31 5.74
CA GLY A 95 8.26 7.87 5.65
C GLY A 95 8.39 7.11 6.98
N VAL A 96 8.83 7.74 8.06
CA VAL A 96 8.99 7.15 9.40
C VAL A 96 8.00 7.73 10.40
N LYS A 97 7.97 9.05 10.55
CA LYS A 97 7.04 9.75 11.47
C LYS A 97 5.88 10.40 10.76
N TYR A 98 6.05 10.80 9.51
CA TYR A 98 5.01 11.38 8.69
C TYR A 98 5.17 10.96 7.23
N ALA A 99 4.15 11.15 6.44
CA ALA A 99 4.16 10.93 4.98
C ALA A 99 3.34 12.00 4.27
N THR A 100 3.67 12.24 2.99
CA THR A 100 2.89 13.10 2.11
C THR A 100 1.58 12.42 1.75
N ILE A 101 0.47 13.14 1.79
CA ILE A 101 -0.83 12.68 1.31
C ILE A 101 -0.90 12.94 -0.20
N ASP A 102 -0.91 11.88 -0.98
CA ASP A 102 -1.16 11.92 -2.42
C ASP A 102 -2.59 11.40 -2.68
N LYS A 103 -3.53 12.32 -2.80
CA LYS A 103 -4.95 11.99 -3.03
C LYS A 103 -5.18 11.21 -4.33
N ALA A 104 -4.35 11.45 -5.35
CA ALA A 104 -4.45 10.73 -6.62
C ALA A 104 -3.97 9.29 -6.47
N LYS A 105 -2.90 9.07 -5.71
CA LYS A 105 -2.38 7.75 -5.41
C LYS A 105 -3.35 6.97 -4.52
N GLU A 106 -3.86 7.59 -3.45
CA GLU A 106 -4.86 6.97 -2.57
C GLU A 106 -6.12 6.59 -3.34
N ALA A 107 -6.60 7.46 -4.24
CA ALA A 107 -7.76 7.14 -5.08
C ALA A 107 -7.49 5.96 -6.04
N LYS A 108 -6.28 5.85 -6.60
CA LYS A 108 -5.91 4.70 -7.44
C LYS A 108 -5.85 3.41 -6.64
N GLU A 109 -5.23 3.42 -5.46
CA GLU A 109 -5.17 2.26 -4.58
C GLU A 109 -6.58 1.76 -4.20
N ILE A 110 -7.49 2.68 -3.85
CA ILE A 110 -8.89 2.33 -3.57
C ILE A 110 -9.58 1.72 -4.80
N VAL A 111 -9.35 2.27 -5.99
CA VAL A 111 -9.92 1.72 -7.24
C VAL A 111 -9.35 0.34 -7.54
N GLU A 112 -8.06 0.11 -7.33
CA GLU A 112 -7.42 -1.20 -7.50
C GLU A 112 -8.01 -2.23 -6.53
N ASP A 113 -8.20 -1.88 -5.26
CA ASP A 113 -8.83 -2.76 -4.26
C ASP A 113 -10.28 -3.08 -4.61
N LEU A 114 -11.06 -2.09 -5.05
CA LEU A 114 -12.43 -2.29 -5.53
C LEU A 114 -12.49 -3.19 -6.76
N ASN A 115 -11.56 -3.05 -7.69
CA ASN A 115 -11.49 -3.92 -8.86
C ASN A 115 -11.19 -5.36 -8.46
N VAL A 116 -10.27 -5.59 -7.53
CA VAL A 116 -9.98 -6.93 -6.99
C VAL A 116 -11.20 -7.53 -6.31
N GLU A 117 -11.97 -6.76 -5.54
CA GLU A 117 -13.23 -7.22 -4.93
C GLU A 117 -14.25 -7.62 -5.99
N VAL A 118 -14.43 -6.80 -7.02
CA VAL A 118 -15.34 -7.11 -8.15
C VAL A 118 -14.89 -8.36 -8.90
N ASP A 119 -13.61 -8.48 -9.22
CA ASP A 119 -13.07 -9.65 -9.91
C ASP A 119 -13.25 -10.94 -9.11
N ALA A 120 -13.04 -10.87 -7.78
CA ALA A 120 -13.28 -12.01 -6.91
C ALA A 120 -14.74 -12.44 -6.88
N LEU A 121 -15.68 -11.50 -6.84
CA LEU A 121 -17.13 -11.78 -6.89
C LEU A 121 -17.57 -12.35 -8.24
N ILE A 122 -17.03 -11.85 -9.34
CA ILE A 122 -17.28 -12.39 -10.68
C ILE A 122 -16.76 -13.83 -10.76
N ALA A 123 -15.50 -14.05 -10.36
CA ALA A 123 -14.90 -15.38 -10.34
C ALA A 123 -15.74 -16.36 -9.49
N ALA A 124 -16.19 -15.95 -8.31
CA ALA A 124 -17.01 -16.77 -7.41
C ALA A 124 -18.37 -17.18 -8.07
N ARG A 125 -18.95 -16.29 -8.87
CA ARG A 125 -20.21 -16.56 -9.59
C ARG A 125 -20.04 -17.54 -10.74
N GLU A 126 -18.89 -17.51 -11.40
CA GLU A 126 -18.58 -18.33 -12.56
C GLU A 126 -18.10 -19.74 -12.24
N LEU A 127 -17.72 -20.00 -10.96
CA LEU A 127 -17.26 -21.31 -10.53
C LEU A 127 -18.34 -22.40 -10.74
N SER A 128 -17.92 -23.54 -11.33
CA SER A 128 -18.71 -24.77 -11.35
C SER A 128 -18.85 -25.37 -9.94
N ILE A 129 -19.82 -26.29 -9.77
CA ILE A 129 -19.99 -26.98 -8.46
C ILE A 129 -18.71 -27.74 -8.07
N GLU A 130 -18.05 -28.40 -9.01
CA GLU A 130 -16.80 -29.12 -8.76
C GLU A 130 -15.66 -28.22 -8.30
N GLN A 131 -15.56 -27.01 -8.91
CA GLN A 131 -14.60 -25.99 -8.50
C GLN A 131 -14.93 -25.41 -7.12
N ILE A 132 -16.19 -25.17 -6.82
CA ILE A 132 -16.66 -24.72 -5.51
C ILE A 132 -16.29 -25.74 -4.42
N GLU A 133 -16.51 -27.02 -4.68
CA GLU A 133 -16.11 -28.10 -3.76
C GLU A 133 -14.60 -28.15 -3.55
N ALA A 134 -13.82 -27.98 -4.62
CA ALA A 134 -12.36 -27.96 -4.54
C ALA A 134 -11.86 -26.76 -3.71
N VAL A 135 -12.39 -25.57 -3.96
CA VAL A 135 -12.06 -24.35 -3.17
C VAL A 135 -12.48 -24.53 -1.70
N THR A 136 -13.64 -25.13 -1.43
CA THR A 136 -14.09 -25.40 -0.06
C THR A 136 -13.14 -26.31 0.69
N ARG A 137 -12.63 -27.36 0.06
CA ARG A 137 -11.63 -28.26 0.67
C ARG A 137 -10.32 -27.52 0.97
N VAL A 138 -9.87 -26.69 0.06
CA VAL A 138 -8.58 -25.98 0.18
C VAL A 138 -8.69 -24.82 1.17
N ALA A 139 -9.71 -23.96 1.05
CA ALA A 139 -9.86 -22.76 1.85
C ALA A 139 -10.34 -23.04 3.28
N PHE A 140 -11.29 -23.97 3.44
CA PHE A 140 -11.94 -24.23 4.72
C PHE A 140 -11.54 -25.56 5.35
N GLY A 141 -10.83 -26.43 4.63
CA GLY A 141 -10.49 -27.77 5.12
C GLY A 141 -11.71 -28.65 5.41
N THR A 142 -12.87 -28.32 4.85
CA THR A 142 -14.15 -28.98 5.13
C THR A 142 -14.52 -29.91 3.98
N ASP A 143 -15.08 -31.09 4.32
CA ASP A 143 -15.64 -32.00 3.31
C ASP A 143 -17.00 -31.46 2.81
N PRO A 144 -17.14 -31.15 1.50
CA PRO A 144 -18.36 -30.61 0.96
C PRO A 144 -19.50 -31.60 0.81
N SER A 145 -19.25 -32.93 1.01
CA SER A 145 -20.19 -34.00 0.71
C SER A 145 -21.53 -33.91 1.46
N ASN A 146 -21.55 -33.27 2.63
CA ASN A 146 -22.72 -33.09 3.47
C ASN A 146 -23.30 -31.67 3.46
N ILE A 147 -22.81 -30.80 2.56
CA ILE A 147 -23.21 -29.40 2.46
C ILE A 147 -24.01 -29.22 1.16
N THR A 148 -25.13 -28.50 1.25
CA THR A 148 -25.94 -28.25 0.05
C THR A 148 -25.21 -27.30 -0.91
N SER A 149 -25.46 -27.44 -2.20
CA SER A 149 -24.86 -26.56 -3.23
C SER A 149 -25.20 -25.08 -3.03
N ALA A 150 -26.35 -24.78 -2.45
CA ALA A 150 -26.75 -23.43 -2.10
C ALA A 150 -25.89 -22.83 -0.95
N GLU A 151 -25.60 -23.63 0.07
CA GLU A 151 -24.73 -23.23 1.19
C GLU A 151 -23.28 -23.06 0.71
N LEU A 152 -22.78 -23.97 -0.10
CA LEU A 152 -21.45 -23.87 -0.70
C LEU A 152 -21.31 -22.59 -1.53
N ARG A 153 -22.29 -22.25 -2.35
CA ARG A 153 -22.29 -20.99 -3.14
C ARG A 153 -22.33 -19.76 -2.25
N ARG A 154 -23.12 -19.78 -1.19
CA ARG A 154 -23.17 -18.68 -0.22
C ARG A 154 -21.79 -18.47 0.44
N ASP A 155 -21.18 -19.53 0.93
CA ASP A 155 -19.93 -19.48 1.68
C ASP A 155 -18.77 -19.04 0.79
N ILE A 156 -18.74 -19.47 -0.45
CA ILE A 156 -17.75 -19.03 -1.46
C ILE A 156 -17.93 -17.54 -1.81
N LEU A 157 -19.16 -17.06 -1.97
CA LEU A 157 -19.44 -15.64 -2.23
C LEU A 157 -19.05 -14.76 -1.02
N LEU A 158 -19.31 -15.25 0.19
CA LEU A 158 -18.88 -14.57 1.41
C LEU A 158 -17.34 -14.50 1.52
N PHE A 159 -16.65 -15.59 1.22
CA PHE A 159 -15.20 -15.63 1.19
C PHE A 159 -14.62 -14.66 0.16
N ALA A 160 -15.14 -14.66 -1.07
CA ALA A 160 -14.72 -13.74 -2.13
C ALA A 160 -14.91 -12.26 -1.73
N LYS A 161 -15.99 -11.96 -0.98
CA LYS A 161 -16.29 -10.60 -0.51
C LYS A 161 -15.40 -10.16 0.66
N GLN A 162 -15.15 -11.05 1.61
CA GLN A 162 -14.40 -10.73 2.82
C GLN A 162 -12.89 -10.70 2.60
N GLU A 163 -12.38 -11.63 1.80
CA GLU A 163 -10.96 -11.82 1.55
C GLU A 163 -10.68 -12.01 0.04
N PRO A 164 -10.90 -10.98 -0.79
CA PRO A 164 -10.84 -11.12 -2.25
C PRO A 164 -9.48 -11.58 -2.77
N HIS A 165 -8.39 -11.08 -2.21
CA HIS A 165 -7.03 -11.49 -2.59
C HIS A 165 -6.76 -12.97 -2.27
N ALA A 166 -7.13 -13.41 -1.08
CA ALA A 166 -6.97 -14.81 -0.65
C ALA A 166 -7.84 -15.75 -1.50
N PHE A 167 -9.08 -15.34 -1.77
CA PHE A 167 -9.99 -16.09 -2.63
C PHE A 167 -9.44 -16.30 -4.03
N LEU A 168 -8.96 -15.23 -4.70
CA LEU A 168 -8.39 -15.33 -6.05
C LEU A 168 -7.14 -16.21 -6.10
N ALA A 169 -6.29 -16.17 -5.08
CA ALA A 169 -5.15 -17.05 -4.97
C ALA A 169 -5.55 -18.53 -4.89
N VAL A 170 -6.53 -18.85 -4.04
CA VAL A 170 -7.05 -20.22 -3.88
C VAL A 170 -7.73 -20.74 -5.15
N VAL A 171 -8.51 -19.89 -5.83
CA VAL A 171 -9.16 -20.25 -7.10
C VAL A 171 -8.13 -20.55 -8.18
N GLY A 172 -7.06 -19.75 -8.28
CA GLY A 172 -5.98 -20.00 -9.21
C GLY A 172 -5.32 -21.36 -8.98
N ASP A 173 -4.99 -21.71 -7.74
CA ASP A 173 -4.39 -22.99 -7.38
C ASP A 173 -5.37 -24.16 -7.57
N ALA A 174 -6.61 -24.01 -7.19
CA ALA A 174 -7.64 -25.03 -7.34
C ALA A 174 -7.93 -25.34 -8.82
N SER A 175 -7.97 -24.33 -9.70
CA SER A 175 -8.15 -24.50 -11.14
C SER A 175 -7.02 -25.30 -11.74
N LEU A 176 -5.77 -25.03 -11.38
CA LEU A 176 -4.60 -25.79 -11.85
C LEU A 176 -4.66 -27.27 -11.43
N GLN A 177 -5.12 -27.57 -10.23
CA GLN A 177 -5.27 -28.95 -9.73
C GLN A 177 -6.38 -29.71 -10.44
N ILE A 178 -7.50 -29.07 -10.79
CA ILE A 178 -8.60 -29.67 -11.52
C ILE A 178 -8.18 -29.96 -12.95
N ASP A 179 -7.57 -29.01 -13.63
CA ASP A 179 -7.06 -29.18 -14.99
C ASP A 179 -6.03 -30.32 -15.07
N SER A 180 -5.12 -30.43 -14.13
CA SER A 180 -4.13 -31.50 -14.08
C SER A 180 -4.76 -32.88 -13.83
N LYS A 181 -5.82 -32.96 -13.02
CA LYS A 181 -6.57 -34.22 -12.79
C LYS A 181 -7.39 -34.63 -14.00
N VAL A 182 -8.03 -33.70 -14.67
CA VAL A 182 -8.78 -33.93 -15.91
C VAL A 182 -7.82 -34.40 -17.00
N GLN A 183 -6.67 -33.72 -17.16
CA GLN A 183 -5.64 -34.11 -18.12
C GLN A 183 -5.13 -35.52 -17.84
N SER A 184 -4.82 -35.85 -16.57
CA SER A 184 -4.36 -37.19 -16.19
C SER A 184 -5.43 -38.28 -16.39
N PHE A 185 -6.69 -37.95 -16.28
CA PHE A 185 -7.81 -38.85 -16.54
C PHE A 185 -7.98 -39.14 -18.04
N PHE A 186 -7.86 -38.14 -18.90
CA PHE A 186 -7.87 -38.30 -20.35
C PHE A 186 -6.65 -39.09 -20.82
N ASP A 187 -5.46 -38.83 -20.30
CA ASP A 187 -4.25 -39.58 -20.62
C ASP A 187 -4.34 -41.08 -20.25
N LYS A 188 -4.92 -41.38 -19.08
CA LYS A 188 -5.19 -42.74 -18.66
C LYS A 188 -6.28 -43.42 -19.50
N SER A 189 -7.29 -42.73 -19.93
CA SER A 189 -8.34 -43.26 -20.79
C SER A 189 -7.85 -43.54 -22.21
N VAL A 190 -6.99 -42.68 -22.74
CA VAL A 190 -6.35 -42.88 -24.04
C VAL A 190 -5.39 -44.06 -24.03
N LEU A 191 -4.68 -44.29 -22.93
CA LEU A 191 -3.78 -45.44 -22.74
C LEU A 191 -4.51 -46.77 -22.61
N THR A 192 -5.74 -46.80 -22.08
CA THR A 192 -6.56 -48.01 -22.01
C THR A 192 -7.20 -48.43 -23.36
N PHE A 193 -7.40 -47.49 -24.27
CA PHE A 193 -7.92 -47.78 -25.62
C PHE A 193 -6.85 -48.28 -26.61
N ARG A 194 -5.57 -48.23 -26.30
CA ARG A 194 -4.47 -48.65 -27.17
C ARG A 194 -4.00 -50.10 -26.93
N ASN A 195 -4.52 -50.78 -25.93
CA ASN A 195 -4.11 -52.14 -25.54
C ASN A 195 -5.18 -53.23 -25.80
N ASN A 196 -6.09 -53.03 -26.75
CA ASN A 196 -6.97 -54.10 -27.27
C ASN A 196 -6.74 -54.31 -28.75
#